data_6ebfc4a2044fb49377f9a90c77cbfe36
#
_entry.id   6ebfc4a2044fb49377f9a90c77cbfe36
#
_cell.length_a   1.000
_cell.length_b   1.000
_cell.length_c   1.000
_cell.angle_alpha   90.00
_cell.angle_beta   90.00
_cell.angle_gamma   90.00
#
_symmetry.space_group_name_H-M   'P 1'
#
loop_
_entity.id
_entity.type
_entity.pdbx_description
1 polymer ?
#
loop_
_entity_poly.entity_id
_entity_poly.type
_entity_poly.pdbx_seq_one_letter_code
_entity_poly.pdbx_strand_id
1 'polypeptide(L)'
;MRVLPALLCALVLAGCGGSSNDGMKDMDTGTSIASGSTRMTLGVNSYLWHASLDTLSFLPLTSADPFGGVIISEWYVAPSSPDERLKVTIYIMDRALRADALKVVVFRQVRNGNVWQDAAPSPDTAHKLEDSILTRARELRLATLGQQG
;
A
#
# COMPACT_ATOMS: atom_id res chain seq x y z
N MET A 1 -13.70 -71.37 31.09
CA MET A 1 -12.53 -72.18 30.61
C MET A 1 -11.60 -71.33 29.81
N ARG A 2 -10.33 -71.27 30.29
CA ARG A 2 -9.08 -70.92 29.61
C ARG A 2 -8.87 -69.45 29.23
N VAL A 3 -8.14 -68.72 30.02
CA VAL A 3 -6.70 -68.65 30.33
C VAL A 3 -5.91 -67.80 29.32
N LEU A 4 -5.49 -66.64 29.81
CA LEU A 4 -4.30 -65.81 29.64
C LEU A 4 -3.17 -66.32 28.67
N PRO A 5 -2.16 -65.55 28.23
CA PRO A 5 -1.56 -64.33 28.87
C PRO A 5 -1.07 -63.22 27.93
N ALA A 6 -0.93 -62.02 28.46
CA ALA A 6 0.26 -61.19 28.58
C ALA A 6 1.30 -61.19 27.44
N LEU A 7 1.61 -60.02 26.89
CA LEU A 7 3.00 -59.60 26.69
C LEU A 7 3.12 -58.09 26.69
N LEU A 8 3.88 -57.68 27.63
CA LEU A 8 4.48 -56.36 27.89
C LEU A 8 5.50 -56.04 26.79
N CYS A 9 5.48 -54.85 26.22
CA CYS A 9 6.67 -54.27 25.59
C CYS A 9 6.65 -52.75 25.74
N ALA A 10 7.33 -52.33 26.79
CA ALA A 10 7.77 -50.95 26.99
C ALA A 10 8.96 -50.68 26.05
N LEU A 11 8.86 -49.65 25.25
CA LEU A 11 10.01 -49.08 24.55
C LEU A 11 10.03 -47.58 24.81
N VAL A 12 10.90 -47.25 25.78
CA VAL A 12 11.37 -45.91 26.07
C VAL A 12 12.43 -45.58 25.02
N LEU A 13 12.18 -44.54 24.22
CA LEU A 13 13.20 -43.87 23.41
C LEU A 13 13.33 -42.44 23.89
N ALA A 14 14.28 -42.25 24.79
CA ALA A 14 14.86 -40.97 25.08
C ALA A 14 15.74 -40.56 23.88
N GLY A 15 15.37 -39.49 23.18
CA GLY A 15 16.14 -38.86 22.12
C GLY A 15 16.57 -37.48 22.57
N CYS A 16 17.85 -37.35 22.84
CA CYS A 16 18.60 -36.20 23.32
C CYS A 16 18.38 -34.93 22.51
N GLY A 17 18.39 -33.84 23.25
CA GLY A 17 18.60 -32.49 22.79
C GLY A 17 19.94 -32.31 22.06
N GLY A 18 19.89 -31.55 21.02
CA GLY A 18 21.02 -30.95 20.37
C GLY A 18 20.85 -29.45 20.43
N SER A 19 21.41 -28.84 21.47
CA SER A 19 21.69 -27.41 21.49
C SER A 19 22.95 -27.19 20.66
N SER A 20 22.79 -26.50 19.54
CA SER A 20 23.90 -25.93 18.80
C SER A 20 23.64 -24.46 18.64
N ASN A 21 24.16 -23.68 19.56
CA ASN A 21 24.44 -22.26 19.34
C ASN A 21 25.59 -22.21 18.33
N ASP A 22 25.28 -21.81 17.13
CA ASP A 22 26.25 -21.21 16.23
C ASP A 22 25.66 -19.91 15.71
N GLY A 23 26.35 -18.83 16.09
CA GLY A 23 26.04 -17.48 15.72
C GLY A 23 26.14 -17.30 14.21
N MET A 24 25.02 -16.92 13.63
CA MET A 24 24.98 -16.36 12.30
C MET A 24 24.30 -15.01 12.40
N LYS A 25 25.11 -14.02 12.14
CA LYS A 25 24.80 -12.60 12.16
C LYS A 25 23.56 -12.31 11.33
N ASP A 26 22.76 -11.46 11.91
CA ASP A 26 21.65 -10.71 11.40
C ASP A 26 21.74 -10.38 9.90
N MET A 27 20.94 -11.07 9.11
CA MET A 27 20.38 -10.55 7.89
C MET A 27 18.90 -10.40 8.18
N ASP A 28 18.52 -9.18 8.53
CA ASP A 28 17.16 -8.74 8.76
C ASP A 28 16.34 -8.92 7.47
N THR A 29 15.89 -10.14 7.25
CA THR A 29 14.86 -10.47 6.29
C THR A 29 13.60 -10.67 7.11
N GLY A 30 12.90 -9.56 7.39
CA GLY A 30 11.67 -9.52 8.15
C GLY A 30 10.55 -10.36 7.54
N THR A 31 10.68 -11.68 7.67
CA THR A 31 9.58 -12.61 7.42
C THR A 31 9.06 -13.10 8.76
N SER A 32 8.25 -12.27 9.41
CA SER A 32 7.44 -12.70 10.56
C SER A 32 6.27 -13.51 10.05
N ILE A 33 6.42 -14.84 9.97
CA ILE A 33 5.28 -15.74 9.83
C ILE A 33 4.68 -15.93 11.22
N ALA A 34 3.80 -15.03 11.62
CA ALA A 34 2.96 -15.21 12.80
C ALA A 34 1.51 -15.37 12.35
N SER A 35 0.98 -16.54 12.53
CA SER A 35 -0.43 -16.92 12.53
C SER A 35 -1.28 -16.44 11.35
N GLY A 36 -1.26 -17.14 10.23
CA GLY A 36 -2.43 -17.26 9.33
C GLY A 36 -2.90 -16.05 8.55
N SER A 37 -2.33 -14.86 8.72
CA SER A 37 -2.57 -13.70 7.87
C SER A 37 -1.26 -13.30 7.20
N THR A 38 -1.10 -13.61 5.94
CA THR A 38 -0.07 -13.00 5.10
C THR A 38 -0.32 -11.49 5.10
N ARG A 39 0.38 -10.74 5.95
CA ARG A 39 0.40 -9.29 5.85
C ARG A 39 1.13 -8.97 4.55
N MET A 40 0.37 -8.74 3.49
CA MET A 40 0.93 -8.19 2.27
C MET A 40 1.51 -6.82 2.61
N THR A 41 2.81 -6.75 2.70
CA THR A 41 3.52 -5.48 2.91
C THR A 41 3.41 -4.70 1.62
N LEU A 42 2.82 -3.51 1.66
CA LEU A 42 2.77 -2.62 0.50
C LEU A 42 4.20 -2.35 0.01
N GLY A 43 4.40 -2.34 -1.30
CA GLY A 43 5.68 -1.99 -1.92
C GLY A 43 6.10 -0.54 -1.64
N VAL A 44 5.17 0.29 -1.17
CA VAL A 44 5.30 1.74 -1.00
C VAL A 44 4.84 2.19 0.40
N ASN A 45 5.02 3.47 0.72
CA ASN A 45 4.56 4.03 1.98
C ASN A 45 3.03 3.93 2.12
N SER A 46 2.56 3.26 3.18
CA SER A 46 1.13 3.01 3.42
C SER A 46 0.33 4.30 3.70
N TYR A 47 0.93 5.28 4.37
CA TYR A 47 0.25 6.55 4.65
C TYR A 47 0.06 7.37 3.37
N LEU A 48 1.08 7.42 2.49
CA LEU A 48 0.96 8.05 1.18
C LEU A 48 -0.09 7.33 0.32
N TRP A 49 -0.11 6.00 0.36
CA TRP A 49 -1.10 5.21 -0.37
C TRP A 49 -2.53 5.52 0.06
N HIS A 50 -2.82 5.43 1.36
CA HIS A 50 -4.16 5.72 1.88
C HIS A 50 -4.55 7.18 1.68
N ALA A 51 -3.62 8.12 1.92
CA ALA A 51 -3.87 9.54 1.70
C ALA A 51 -4.19 9.87 0.23
N SER A 52 -3.52 9.19 -0.71
CA SER A 52 -3.79 9.34 -2.15
C SER A 52 -5.19 8.87 -2.51
N LEU A 53 -5.61 7.71 -2.01
CA LEU A 53 -6.97 7.20 -2.21
C LEU A 53 -8.03 8.11 -1.58
N ASP A 54 -7.78 8.60 -0.36
CA ASP A 54 -8.68 9.56 0.33
C ASP A 54 -8.82 10.85 -0.48
N THR A 55 -7.70 11.40 -0.95
CA THR A 55 -7.68 12.67 -1.73
C THR A 55 -8.37 12.51 -3.08
N LEU A 56 -8.25 11.36 -3.72
CA LEU A 56 -8.89 11.07 -5.01
C LEU A 56 -10.27 10.41 -4.88
N SER A 57 -10.86 10.34 -3.68
CA SER A 57 -12.14 9.63 -3.43
C SER A 57 -13.31 10.10 -4.28
N PHE A 58 -13.26 11.33 -4.80
CA PHE A 58 -14.28 11.89 -5.71
C PHE A 58 -14.09 11.49 -7.17
N LEU A 59 -12.95 10.86 -7.51
CA LEU A 59 -12.64 10.42 -8.87
C LEU A 59 -12.84 8.91 -9.01
N PRO A 60 -13.49 8.42 -10.07
CA PRO A 60 -13.44 7.02 -10.42
C PRO A 60 -11.99 6.62 -10.76
N LEU A 61 -11.57 5.45 -10.33
CA LEU A 61 -10.23 4.94 -10.60
C LEU A 61 -10.26 3.88 -11.70
N THR A 62 -9.34 3.98 -12.66
CA THR A 62 -9.08 2.94 -13.67
C THR A 62 -8.21 1.83 -13.10
N SER A 63 -7.21 2.21 -12.29
CA SER A 63 -6.23 1.27 -11.74
C SER A 63 -5.65 1.79 -10.44
N ALA A 64 -5.38 0.87 -9.51
CA ALA A 64 -4.67 1.15 -8.27
C ALA A 64 -3.79 -0.07 -7.94
N ASP A 65 -2.47 0.08 -8.12
CA ASP A 65 -1.47 -0.96 -7.84
C ASP A 65 -0.64 -0.58 -6.61
N PRO A 66 -0.91 -1.18 -5.44
CA PRO A 66 -0.20 -0.87 -4.20
C PRO A 66 1.24 -1.40 -4.19
N PHE A 67 1.60 -2.34 -5.04
CA PHE A 67 2.95 -2.90 -5.11
C PHE A 67 3.85 -2.04 -5.99
N GLY A 68 3.34 -1.61 -7.15
CA GLY A 68 4.02 -0.69 -8.05
C GLY A 68 3.90 0.78 -7.62
N GLY A 69 3.01 1.09 -6.67
CA GLY A 69 2.82 2.45 -6.18
C GLY A 69 2.16 3.38 -7.18
N VAL A 70 1.27 2.87 -8.02
CA VAL A 70 0.63 3.66 -9.07
C VAL A 70 -0.88 3.69 -8.89
N ILE A 71 -1.47 4.89 -8.93
CA ILE A 71 -2.92 5.10 -8.94
C ILE A 71 -3.26 5.92 -10.18
N ILE A 72 -4.23 5.45 -10.96
CA ILE A 72 -4.68 6.09 -12.19
C ILE A 72 -6.19 6.31 -12.12
N SER A 73 -6.64 7.57 -12.27
CA SER A 73 -8.06 7.90 -12.35
C SER A 73 -8.61 7.70 -13.75
N GLU A 74 -9.94 7.64 -13.86
CA GLU A 74 -10.65 7.90 -15.10
C GLU A 74 -10.59 9.40 -15.46
N TRP A 75 -11.08 9.74 -16.67
CA TRP A 75 -11.36 11.10 -17.03
C TRP A 75 -12.55 11.61 -16.23
N TYR A 76 -12.37 12.71 -15.54
CA TYR A 76 -13.40 13.36 -14.73
C TYR A 76 -13.79 14.70 -15.31
N VAL A 77 -15.07 14.89 -15.50
CA VAL A 77 -15.68 16.17 -15.91
C VAL A 77 -16.32 16.78 -14.68
N ALA A 78 -15.81 17.93 -14.24
CA ALA A 78 -16.43 18.64 -13.13
C ALA A 78 -17.76 19.27 -13.55
N PRO A 79 -18.81 19.21 -12.72
CA PRO A 79 -20.11 19.84 -13.05
C PRO A 79 -20.02 21.34 -13.33
N SER A 80 -19.05 22.03 -12.71
CA SER A 80 -18.76 23.45 -12.91
C SER A 80 -18.05 23.77 -14.22
N SER A 81 -17.48 22.76 -14.90
CA SER A 81 -16.67 22.93 -16.10
C SER A 81 -16.94 21.79 -17.09
N PRO A 82 -18.12 21.73 -17.71
CA PRO A 82 -18.53 20.59 -18.53
C PRO A 82 -17.74 20.44 -19.83
N ASP A 83 -17.01 21.46 -20.23
CA ASP A 83 -16.15 21.45 -21.42
C ASP A 83 -14.69 21.16 -21.11
N GLU A 84 -14.39 20.77 -19.87
CA GLU A 84 -13.08 20.36 -19.44
C GLU A 84 -13.12 19.02 -18.75
N ARG A 85 -12.07 18.20 -18.94
CA ARG A 85 -11.88 16.98 -18.18
C ARG A 85 -10.44 16.82 -17.72
N LEU A 86 -10.31 16.23 -16.56
CA LEU A 86 -9.01 15.96 -15.93
C LEU A 86 -8.85 14.47 -15.69
N LYS A 87 -7.61 14.01 -15.79
CA LYS A 87 -7.18 12.68 -15.39
C LYS A 87 -5.94 12.82 -14.52
N VAL A 88 -5.89 12.08 -13.44
CA VAL A 88 -4.78 12.14 -12.48
C VAL A 88 -4.07 10.80 -12.43
N THR A 89 -2.75 10.84 -12.43
CA THR A 89 -1.92 9.68 -12.14
C THR A 89 -0.99 10.02 -10.97
N ILE A 90 -0.98 9.17 -9.95
CA ILE A 90 -0.12 9.30 -8.78
C ILE A 90 0.92 8.21 -8.82
N TYR A 91 2.17 8.58 -8.54
CA TYR A 91 3.30 7.68 -8.34
C TYR A 91 3.83 7.83 -6.92
N ILE A 92 3.89 6.73 -6.19
CA ILE A 92 4.51 6.63 -4.87
C ILE A 92 5.77 5.79 -5.04
N MET A 93 6.94 6.42 -4.86
CA MET A 93 8.22 5.88 -5.29
C MET A 93 9.10 5.36 -4.14
N ASP A 94 8.67 5.54 -2.88
CA ASP A 94 9.45 5.14 -1.72
C ASP A 94 8.55 4.65 -0.58
N ARG A 95 9.13 3.90 0.33
CA ARG A 95 8.50 3.48 1.60
C ARG A 95 8.56 4.54 2.69
N ALA A 96 9.44 5.52 2.55
CA ALA A 96 9.55 6.64 3.48
C ALA A 96 8.49 7.70 3.21
N LEU A 97 7.94 8.30 4.27
CA LEU A 97 7.02 9.43 4.16
C LEU A 97 7.81 10.72 3.90
N ARG A 98 8.08 10.99 2.64
CA ARG A 98 8.83 12.16 2.16
C ARG A 98 8.13 12.80 0.97
N ALA A 99 8.37 14.09 0.75
CA ALA A 99 7.75 14.83 -0.34
C ALA A 99 8.21 14.31 -1.73
N ASP A 100 9.48 13.97 -1.86
CA ASP A 100 10.07 13.44 -3.09
C ASP A 100 9.73 11.97 -3.38
N ALA A 101 9.06 11.28 -2.43
CA ALA A 101 8.49 9.96 -2.63
C ALA A 101 7.13 9.97 -3.33
N LEU A 102 6.56 11.14 -3.60
CA LEU A 102 5.25 11.32 -4.22
C LEU A 102 5.40 12.18 -5.48
N LYS A 103 4.75 11.76 -6.56
CA LYS A 103 4.62 12.55 -7.79
C LYS A 103 3.21 12.45 -8.33
N VAL A 104 2.63 13.59 -8.62
CA VAL A 104 1.31 13.70 -9.25
C VAL A 104 1.44 14.23 -10.67
N VAL A 105 0.81 13.56 -11.61
CA VAL A 105 0.72 13.99 -13.02
C VAL A 105 -0.75 14.22 -13.34
N VAL A 106 -1.05 15.40 -13.86
CA VAL A 106 -2.39 15.80 -14.25
C VAL A 106 -2.46 15.96 -15.77
N PHE A 107 -3.42 15.31 -16.37
CA PHE A 107 -3.76 15.48 -17.79
C PHE A 107 -5.06 16.29 -17.87
N ARG A 108 -5.11 17.22 -18.79
CA ARG A 108 -6.28 18.06 -19.05
C ARG A 108 -6.67 17.98 -20.51
N GLN A 109 -7.97 17.88 -20.75
CA GLN A 109 -8.51 18.03 -22.08
C GLN A 109 -9.65 19.05 -22.05
N VAL A 110 -9.80 19.76 -23.15
CA VAL A 110 -10.90 20.71 -23.39
C VAL A 110 -11.75 20.23 -24.57
N ARG A 111 -13.03 20.50 -24.50
CA ARG A 111 -13.94 20.15 -25.57
C ARG A 111 -13.92 21.25 -26.64
N ASN A 112 -13.70 20.82 -27.88
CA ASN A 112 -13.85 21.68 -29.06
C ASN A 112 -14.90 21.03 -29.98
N GLY A 113 -16.12 21.56 -29.93
CA GLY A 113 -17.28 20.92 -30.55
C GLY A 113 -17.56 19.55 -29.94
N ASN A 114 -17.43 18.47 -30.74
CA ASN A 114 -17.63 17.09 -30.29
C ASN A 114 -16.34 16.34 -30.01
N VAL A 115 -15.18 16.98 -30.02
CA VAL A 115 -13.89 16.36 -29.89
C VAL A 115 -13.17 16.88 -28.65
N TRP A 116 -12.58 15.96 -27.88
CA TRP A 116 -11.69 16.29 -26.77
C TRP A 116 -10.27 16.50 -27.30
N GLN A 117 -9.65 17.62 -26.92
CA GLN A 117 -8.29 17.99 -27.30
C GLN A 117 -7.42 18.16 -26.07
N ASP A 118 -6.18 17.68 -26.14
CA ASP A 118 -5.22 17.88 -25.06
C ASP A 118 -4.93 19.36 -24.85
N ALA A 119 -4.89 19.75 -23.58
CA ALA A 119 -4.59 21.10 -23.15
C ALA A 119 -3.62 21.06 -21.96
N ALA A 120 -2.81 22.08 -21.82
CA ALA A 120 -1.91 22.16 -20.68
C ALA A 120 -2.73 22.27 -19.37
N PRO A 121 -2.45 21.44 -18.36
CA PRO A 121 -3.03 21.63 -17.04
C PRO A 121 -2.45 22.88 -16.39
N SER A 122 -3.15 23.44 -15.39
CA SER A 122 -2.56 24.48 -14.55
C SER A 122 -1.36 23.89 -13.80
N PRO A 123 -0.20 24.57 -13.81
CA PRO A 123 1.01 24.06 -13.14
C PRO A 123 0.80 23.84 -11.64
N ASP A 124 -0.07 24.62 -11.02
CA ASP A 124 -0.36 24.52 -9.59
C ASP A 124 -1.22 23.31 -9.21
N THR A 125 -1.95 22.72 -10.16
CA THR A 125 -2.91 21.64 -9.84
C THR A 125 -2.21 20.41 -9.31
N ALA A 126 -1.10 19.99 -9.93
CA ALA A 126 -0.33 18.83 -9.46
C ALA A 126 0.26 19.09 -8.07
N HIS A 127 0.87 20.25 -7.86
CA HIS A 127 1.46 20.62 -6.56
C HIS A 127 0.42 20.70 -5.43
N LYS A 128 -0.76 21.28 -5.70
CA LYS A 128 -1.84 21.32 -4.70
C LYS A 128 -2.32 19.92 -4.31
N LEU A 129 -2.38 18.98 -5.25
CA LEU A 129 -2.70 17.59 -4.96
C LEU A 129 -1.58 16.92 -4.15
N GLU A 130 -0.30 17.12 -4.52
CA GLU A 130 0.84 16.62 -3.77
C GLU A 130 0.82 17.12 -2.33
N ASP A 131 0.64 18.41 -2.10
CA ASP A 131 0.56 19.03 -0.77
C ASP A 131 -0.62 18.48 0.05
N SER A 132 -1.79 18.30 -0.58
CA SER A 132 -2.96 17.74 0.08
C SER A 132 -2.74 16.30 0.51
N ILE A 133 -2.15 15.47 -0.36
CA ILE A 133 -1.81 14.08 -0.06
C ILE A 133 -0.78 13.99 1.06
N LEU A 134 0.27 14.80 1.00
CA LEU A 134 1.32 14.83 2.02
C LEU A 134 0.79 15.27 3.39
N THR A 135 -0.10 16.25 3.42
CA THR A 135 -0.77 16.71 4.64
C THR A 135 -1.61 15.59 5.21
N ARG A 136 -2.47 14.96 4.40
CA ARG A 136 -3.30 13.85 4.82
C ARG A 136 -2.49 12.65 5.31
N ALA A 137 -1.39 12.32 4.65
CA ALA A 137 -0.50 11.23 5.05
C ALA A 137 0.14 11.47 6.43
N ARG A 138 0.53 12.73 6.73
CA ARG A 138 1.04 13.11 8.06
C ARG A 138 -0.04 13.00 9.13
N GLU A 139 -1.27 13.41 8.85
CA GLU A 139 -2.41 13.26 9.76
C GLU A 139 -2.66 11.78 10.10
N LEU A 140 -2.72 10.91 9.08
CA LEU A 140 -2.90 9.47 9.27
C LEU A 140 -1.79 8.86 10.13
N ARG A 141 -0.54 9.27 9.91
CA ARG A 141 0.58 8.82 10.73
C ARG A 141 0.44 9.26 12.19
N LEU A 142 0.09 10.52 12.44
CA LEU A 142 -0.11 11.03 13.80
C LEU A 142 -1.25 10.33 14.51
N ALA A 143 -2.37 10.08 13.82
CA ALA A 143 -3.49 9.34 14.36
C ALA A 143 -3.10 7.91 14.79
N THR A 144 -2.27 7.23 13.99
CA THR A 144 -1.78 5.89 14.33
C THR A 144 -0.87 5.90 15.55
N LEU A 145 0.00 6.90 15.69
CA LEU A 145 0.88 7.03 16.86
C LEU A 145 0.10 7.33 18.14
N GLY A 146 -0.96 8.15 18.07
CA GLY A 146 -1.80 8.48 19.19
C GLY A 146 -2.66 7.31 19.70
N GLN A 147 -2.86 6.26 18.91
CA GLN A 147 -3.60 5.05 19.30
C GLN A 147 -2.71 3.99 19.98
N GLN A 148 -1.41 4.18 19.98
CA GLN A 148 -0.42 3.24 20.55
C GLN A 148 0.09 3.66 21.92
N GLY A 149 -0.33 4.78 22.45
CA GLY A 149 0.00 5.32 23.79
C GLY A 149 -1.19 5.24 24.72
#